data_df83782bf5e1b91fe14e30840a9c0296
#
_entry.id   df83782bf5e1b91fe14e30840a9c0296
#
_cell.length_a   1.000
_cell.length_b   1.000
_cell.length_c   1.000
_cell.angle_alpha   90.00
_cell.angle_beta   90.00
_cell.angle_gamma   90.00
#
_symmetry.space_group_name_H-M   'P 1'
#
loop_
_entity.id
_entity.type
_entity.pdbx_description
1 polymer ?
#
loop_
_entity_poly.entity_id
_entity_poly.type
_entity_poly.pdbx_seq_one_letter_code
_entity_poly.pdbx_strand_id
1 'polypeptide(L)'
;MTSAAATPEQLKGEDWAGEQGRKWLAHIDRFEGMIAPIGEALLARAGIAPGERVIDLGCGGGLTSLALAEAAGPDGAVLGLDISPDLIDLARARAQGHANLRFVCADAATVTLDDPPYDRLVSRFGSMFFADPHAAFANLHRMLKPGGRIDLAIWAAPRDNPWMMELMGVARSHIDIPSPDPRTPGPFAFADLDYVRDILAHAGFAAPAIEPLQGEQAIGGPGALPEDAADFALASMAIGRALAEAGPEVLASARDDLLALFTRHYRDGEGVMMRNKVWLLSATA
;
A
#
# COMPACT_ATOMS: atom_id res chain seq x y z
N MET A 1 7.41 -28.16 20.87
CA MET A 1 7.06 -28.30 19.43
C MET A 1 7.42 -26.95 18.82
N THR A 2 8.53 -26.91 18.07
CA THR A 2 9.01 -25.71 17.39
C THR A 2 8.04 -25.40 16.25
N SER A 3 7.27 -24.29 16.39
CA SER A 3 6.47 -23.72 15.30
C SER A 3 7.43 -23.37 14.16
N ALA A 4 7.18 -23.91 12.97
CA ALA A 4 7.94 -23.58 11.79
C ALA A 4 7.71 -22.11 11.45
N ALA A 5 8.77 -21.30 11.43
CA ALA A 5 8.70 -19.94 10.93
C ALA A 5 8.15 -19.95 9.50
N ALA A 6 7.20 -19.07 9.21
CA ALA A 6 6.67 -18.90 7.87
C ALA A 6 7.82 -18.64 6.90
N THR A 7 7.93 -19.43 5.85
CA THR A 7 9.01 -19.29 4.86
C THR A 7 8.79 -18.02 4.04
N PRO A 8 9.85 -17.37 3.51
CA PRO A 8 9.75 -16.20 2.62
C PRO A 8 8.85 -16.43 1.39
N GLU A 9 8.56 -17.67 1.09
CA GLU A 9 7.69 -18.11 0.00
C GLU A 9 6.20 -17.75 0.21
N GLN A 10 5.78 -17.47 1.46
CA GLN A 10 4.40 -17.15 1.83
C GLN A 10 4.06 -15.65 1.71
N LEU A 11 5.03 -14.78 1.41
CA LEU A 11 4.83 -13.34 1.21
C LEU A 11 4.83 -12.92 -0.27
N LYS A 12 4.62 -13.87 -1.19
CA LYS A 12 4.51 -13.61 -2.62
C LYS A 12 3.19 -12.90 -2.94
N GLY A 13 3.15 -12.17 -4.08
CA GLY A 13 1.95 -11.51 -4.60
C GLY A 13 0.67 -12.38 -4.66
N GLU A 14 0.80 -13.68 -4.57
CA GLU A 14 -0.30 -14.64 -4.42
C GLU A 14 -1.16 -14.41 -3.17
N ASP A 15 -0.58 -13.90 -2.06
CA ASP A 15 -1.33 -13.61 -0.84
C ASP A 15 -2.35 -12.45 -1.04
N TRP A 16 -2.03 -11.45 -1.86
CA TRP A 16 -2.97 -10.39 -2.22
C TRP A 16 -4.12 -10.87 -3.10
N ALA A 17 -3.90 -11.87 -3.95
CA ALA A 17 -4.96 -12.54 -4.70
C ALA A 17 -5.86 -13.42 -3.81
N GLY A 18 -5.45 -13.72 -2.58
CA GLY A 18 -6.11 -14.60 -1.64
C GLY A 18 -6.51 -13.94 -0.33
N GLU A 19 -5.98 -14.44 0.78
CA GLU A 19 -6.40 -14.06 2.14
C GLU A 19 -6.15 -12.58 2.46
N GLN A 20 -5.00 -12.04 2.05
CA GLN A 20 -4.65 -10.65 2.34
C GLN A 20 -5.58 -9.67 1.61
N GLY A 21 -5.91 -9.94 0.34
CA GLY A 21 -6.89 -9.13 -0.42
C GLY A 21 -8.27 -9.15 0.25
N ARG A 22 -8.73 -10.32 0.73
CA ARG A 22 -10.02 -10.42 1.46
C ARG A 22 -10.01 -9.68 2.80
N LYS A 23 -8.90 -9.74 3.56
CA LYS A 23 -8.76 -8.96 4.80
C LYS A 23 -8.78 -7.47 4.54
N TRP A 24 -8.06 -7.03 3.50
CA TRP A 24 -8.09 -5.63 3.09
C TRP A 24 -9.50 -5.20 2.70
N LEU A 25 -10.21 -5.99 1.89
CA LEU A 25 -11.58 -5.72 1.47
C LEU A 25 -12.54 -5.64 2.67
N ALA A 26 -12.43 -6.53 3.64
CA ALA A 26 -13.29 -6.55 4.83
C ALA A 26 -13.17 -5.26 5.69
N HIS A 27 -12.07 -4.54 5.58
CA HIS A 27 -11.77 -3.34 6.33
C HIS A 27 -11.43 -2.14 5.44
N ILE A 28 -11.89 -2.16 4.17
CA ILE A 28 -11.42 -1.25 3.13
C ILE A 28 -11.59 0.22 3.48
N ASP A 29 -12.75 0.62 4.02
CA ASP A 29 -13.03 2.01 4.36
C ASP A 29 -12.08 2.52 5.46
N ARG A 30 -11.72 1.66 6.41
CA ARG A 30 -10.76 1.99 7.48
C ARG A 30 -9.34 2.15 6.92
N PHE A 31 -8.90 1.23 6.07
CA PHE A 31 -7.59 1.34 5.41
C PHE A 31 -7.50 2.55 4.49
N GLU A 32 -8.50 2.74 3.63
CA GLU A 32 -8.54 3.88 2.71
C GLU A 32 -8.55 5.21 3.48
N GLY A 33 -9.33 5.32 4.55
CA GLY A 33 -9.35 6.50 5.41
C GLY A 33 -8.01 6.75 6.11
N MET A 34 -7.35 5.69 6.61
CA MET A 34 -6.02 5.78 7.22
C MET A 34 -4.97 6.41 6.30
N ILE A 35 -4.96 6.03 5.03
CA ILE A 35 -3.93 6.42 4.06
C ILE A 35 -4.40 7.51 3.08
N ALA A 36 -5.61 8.07 3.28
CA ALA A 36 -6.16 9.12 2.42
C ALA A 36 -5.24 10.34 2.29
N PRO A 37 -4.67 10.92 3.36
CA PRO A 37 -3.79 12.09 3.25
C PRO A 37 -2.53 11.82 2.40
N ILE A 38 -2.03 10.58 2.43
CA ILE A 38 -0.88 10.18 1.61
C ILE A 38 -1.29 10.08 0.14
N GLY A 39 -2.50 9.57 -0.15
CA GLY A 39 -3.07 9.53 -1.49
C GLY A 39 -3.26 10.92 -2.09
N GLU A 40 -3.80 11.84 -1.32
CA GLU A 40 -3.98 13.25 -1.74
C GLU A 40 -2.63 13.92 -2.09
N ALA A 41 -1.62 13.73 -1.25
CA ALA A 41 -0.29 14.26 -1.51
C ALA A 41 0.38 13.64 -2.75
N LEU A 42 0.20 12.33 -2.96
CA LEU A 42 0.68 11.64 -4.16
C LEU A 42 0.01 12.19 -5.42
N LEU A 43 -1.32 12.34 -5.42
CA LEU A 43 -2.09 12.87 -6.54
C LEU A 43 -1.71 14.31 -6.87
N ALA A 44 -1.56 15.16 -5.84
CA ALA A 44 -1.11 16.54 -6.00
C ALA A 44 0.29 16.61 -6.64
N ARG A 45 1.21 15.72 -6.22
CA ARG A 45 2.55 15.62 -6.81
C ARG A 45 2.53 15.06 -8.23
N ALA A 46 1.73 14.03 -8.48
CA ALA A 46 1.58 13.44 -9.81
C ALA A 46 1.10 14.47 -10.83
N GLY A 47 0.19 15.36 -10.43
CA GLY A 47 -0.24 16.49 -11.26
C GLY A 47 -0.74 16.04 -12.62
N ILE A 48 -1.69 15.09 -12.64
CA ILE A 48 -2.25 14.54 -13.88
C ILE A 48 -2.90 15.64 -14.70
N ALA A 49 -2.51 15.74 -15.97
CA ALA A 49 -3.10 16.69 -16.89
C ALA A 49 -4.33 16.09 -17.63
N PRO A 50 -5.32 16.93 -17.99
CA PRO A 50 -6.42 16.49 -18.85
C PRO A 50 -5.91 15.83 -20.14
N GLY A 51 -6.52 14.72 -20.53
CA GLY A 51 -6.14 13.92 -21.69
C GLY A 51 -5.03 12.91 -21.48
N GLU A 52 -4.38 12.88 -20.31
CA GLU A 52 -3.34 11.88 -20.02
C GLU A 52 -3.92 10.47 -19.88
N ARG A 53 -3.12 9.49 -20.28
CA ARG A 53 -3.38 8.05 -20.06
C ARG A 53 -2.60 7.58 -18.84
N VAL A 54 -3.29 7.06 -17.84
CA VAL A 54 -2.70 6.77 -16.53
C VAL A 54 -2.93 5.32 -16.13
N ILE A 55 -1.90 4.66 -15.58
CA ILE A 55 -2.03 3.40 -14.84
C ILE A 55 -2.07 3.71 -13.35
N ASP A 56 -3.05 3.17 -12.63
CA ASP A 56 -3.07 3.07 -11.17
C ASP A 56 -2.61 1.66 -10.78
N LEU A 57 -1.38 1.53 -10.33
CA LEU A 57 -0.74 0.25 -9.99
C LEU A 57 -1.04 -0.15 -8.54
N GLY A 58 -1.59 -1.34 -8.35
CA GLY A 58 -2.10 -1.79 -7.06
C GLY A 58 -3.29 -0.95 -6.64
N CYS A 59 -4.27 -0.81 -7.55
CA CYS A 59 -5.39 0.12 -7.41
C CYS A 59 -6.36 -0.24 -6.26
N GLY A 60 -6.30 -1.47 -5.74
CA GLY A 60 -7.18 -1.94 -4.67
C GLY A 60 -8.65 -1.73 -5.03
N GLY A 61 -9.42 -1.15 -4.11
CA GLY A 61 -10.85 -0.81 -4.31
C GLY A 61 -11.12 0.37 -5.23
N GLY A 62 -10.11 0.92 -5.93
CA GLY A 62 -10.27 1.89 -7.00
C GLY A 62 -10.40 3.36 -6.56
N LEU A 63 -10.22 3.69 -5.28
CA LEU A 63 -10.40 5.08 -4.81
C LEU A 63 -9.42 6.05 -5.48
N THR A 64 -8.15 5.68 -5.60
CA THR A 64 -7.14 6.47 -6.31
C THR A 64 -7.45 6.55 -7.80
N SER A 65 -7.90 5.43 -8.40
CA SER A 65 -8.27 5.37 -9.82
C SER A 65 -9.40 6.35 -10.17
N LEU A 66 -10.41 6.49 -9.30
CA LEU A 66 -11.50 7.45 -9.46
C LEU A 66 -10.98 8.89 -9.50
N ALA A 67 -10.13 9.27 -8.55
CA ALA A 67 -9.53 10.61 -8.53
C ALA A 67 -8.63 10.87 -9.76
N LEU A 68 -7.89 9.86 -10.22
CA LEU A 68 -7.09 9.94 -11.44
C LEU A 68 -7.98 10.11 -12.68
N ALA A 69 -9.14 9.43 -12.74
CA ALA A 69 -10.09 9.53 -13.86
C ALA A 69 -10.74 10.92 -13.93
N GLU A 70 -11.05 11.51 -12.77
CA GLU A 70 -11.54 12.88 -12.67
C GLU A 70 -10.48 13.88 -13.16
N ALA A 71 -9.22 13.72 -12.73
CA ALA A 71 -8.11 14.60 -13.12
C ALA A 71 -7.78 14.49 -14.62
N ALA A 72 -7.75 13.27 -15.16
CA ALA A 72 -7.50 13.02 -16.58
C ALA A 72 -8.63 13.52 -17.49
N GLY A 73 -9.84 13.64 -16.97
CA GLY A 73 -11.01 14.14 -17.69
C GLY A 73 -11.50 13.20 -18.79
N PRO A 74 -12.54 13.60 -19.55
CA PRO A 74 -13.22 12.72 -20.50
C PRO A 74 -12.36 12.30 -21.71
N ASP A 75 -11.35 13.08 -22.04
CA ASP A 75 -10.40 12.80 -23.13
C ASP A 75 -9.19 11.96 -22.67
N GLY A 76 -9.03 11.76 -21.37
CA GLY A 76 -8.01 10.90 -20.77
C GLY A 76 -8.48 9.45 -20.65
N ALA A 77 -7.59 8.58 -20.14
CA ALA A 77 -7.93 7.19 -19.88
C ALA A 77 -7.19 6.67 -18.64
N VAL A 78 -7.89 6.00 -17.74
CA VAL A 78 -7.28 5.40 -16.55
C VAL A 78 -7.48 3.89 -16.55
N LEU A 79 -6.40 3.17 -16.28
CA LEU A 79 -6.38 1.75 -16.05
C LEU A 79 -6.01 1.47 -14.59
N GLY A 80 -6.94 0.95 -13.79
CA GLY A 80 -6.63 0.34 -12.50
C GLY A 80 -6.13 -1.09 -12.71
N LEU A 81 -4.97 -1.40 -12.17
CA LEU A 81 -4.33 -2.70 -12.25
C LEU A 81 -4.08 -3.25 -10.85
N ASP A 82 -4.64 -4.41 -10.53
CA ASP A 82 -4.46 -5.10 -9.25
C ASP A 82 -4.49 -6.61 -9.44
N ILE A 83 -3.83 -7.35 -8.55
CA ILE A 83 -3.79 -8.82 -8.60
C ILE A 83 -5.00 -9.44 -7.88
N SER A 84 -5.69 -8.70 -7.03
CA SER A 84 -6.83 -9.19 -6.23
C SER A 84 -8.15 -9.13 -7.02
N PRO A 85 -8.78 -10.26 -7.32
CA PRO A 85 -10.07 -10.26 -8.01
C PRO A 85 -11.18 -9.59 -7.19
N ASP A 86 -11.19 -9.81 -5.86
CA ASP A 86 -12.21 -9.27 -4.97
C ASP A 86 -12.14 -7.74 -4.89
N LEU A 87 -10.93 -7.16 -4.87
CA LEU A 87 -10.73 -5.71 -4.87
C LEU A 87 -11.09 -5.11 -6.24
N ILE A 88 -10.74 -5.77 -7.33
CA ILE A 88 -11.11 -5.34 -8.69
C ILE A 88 -12.63 -5.34 -8.88
N ASP A 89 -13.35 -6.30 -8.32
CA ASP A 89 -14.82 -6.31 -8.42
C ASP A 89 -15.43 -5.14 -7.64
N LEU A 90 -14.92 -4.79 -6.47
CA LEU A 90 -15.31 -3.57 -5.76
C LEU A 90 -14.97 -2.32 -6.57
N ALA A 91 -13.76 -2.23 -7.13
CA ALA A 91 -13.33 -1.08 -7.93
C ALA A 91 -14.24 -0.87 -9.15
N ARG A 92 -14.61 -1.95 -9.85
CA ARG A 92 -15.59 -1.90 -10.96
C ARG A 92 -16.98 -1.41 -10.52
N ALA A 93 -17.43 -1.87 -9.34
CA ALA A 93 -18.71 -1.43 -8.79
C ALA A 93 -18.72 0.08 -8.46
N ARG A 94 -17.62 0.59 -7.90
CA ARG A 94 -17.46 2.01 -7.57
C ARG A 94 -17.34 2.91 -8.81
N ALA A 95 -16.77 2.39 -9.90
CA ALA A 95 -16.50 3.16 -11.12
C ALA A 95 -17.69 3.28 -12.08
N GLN A 96 -18.88 2.84 -11.69
CA GLN A 96 -20.07 2.97 -12.53
C GLN A 96 -20.31 4.44 -12.92
N GLY A 97 -20.38 4.69 -14.25
CA GLY A 97 -20.55 6.03 -14.80
C GLY A 97 -19.25 6.73 -15.25
N HIS A 98 -18.06 6.16 -14.98
CA HIS A 98 -16.78 6.70 -15.43
C HIS A 98 -16.33 6.01 -16.73
N ALA A 99 -16.72 6.58 -17.88
CA ALA A 99 -16.42 5.99 -19.20
C ALA A 99 -14.91 5.93 -19.53
N ASN A 100 -14.09 6.77 -18.88
CA ASN A 100 -12.65 6.85 -19.07
C ASN A 100 -11.85 5.98 -18.07
N LEU A 101 -12.52 5.14 -17.26
CA LEU A 101 -11.90 4.30 -16.23
C LEU A 101 -12.25 2.82 -16.44
N ARG A 102 -11.22 1.97 -16.45
CA ARG A 102 -11.39 0.52 -16.52
C ARG A 102 -10.42 -0.19 -15.59
N PHE A 103 -10.69 -1.45 -15.27
CA PHE A 103 -9.90 -2.26 -14.35
C PHE A 103 -9.52 -3.60 -14.95
N VAL A 104 -8.28 -4.01 -14.69
CA VAL A 104 -7.72 -5.32 -15.08
C VAL A 104 -7.20 -6.03 -13.84
N CYS A 105 -7.66 -7.25 -13.64
CA CYS A 105 -7.12 -8.16 -12.62
C CYS A 105 -5.96 -8.93 -13.23
N ALA A 106 -4.72 -8.56 -12.88
CA ALA A 106 -3.52 -9.21 -13.38
C ALA A 106 -2.30 -8.87 -12.51
N ASP A 107 -1.28 -9.71 -12.61
CA ASP A 107 0.04 -9.44 -12.05
C ASP A 107 0.79 -8.43 -12.92
N ALA A 108 1.02 -7.24 -12.36
CA ALA A 108 1.73 -6.15 -13.04
C ALA A 108 3.20 -6.48 -13.37
N ALA A 109 3.79 -7.46 -12.70
CA ALA A 109 5.16 -7.89 -13.02
C ALA A 109 5.26 -8.59 -14.37
N THR A 110 4.16 -9.21 -14.85
CA THR A 110 4.19 -10.10 -16.02
C THR A 110 3.19 -9.76 -17.10
N VAL A 111 2.13 -9.00 -16.77
CA VAL A 111 1.06 -8.68 -17.73
C VAL A 111 1.59 -7.88 -18.92
N THR A 112 1.10 -8.22 -20.10
CA THR A 112 1.25 -7.41 -21.32
C THR A 112 -0.08 -6.73 -21.60
N LEU A 113 -0.03 -5.41 -21.79
CA LEU A 113 -1.21 -4.62 -22.13
C LEU A 113 -1.22 -4.37 -23.65
N ASP A 114 -2.35 -4.64 -24.30
CA ASP A 114 -2.56 -4.37 -25.73
C ASP A 114 -2.88 -2.89 -26.02
N ASP A 115 -2.82 -2.06 -24.99
CA ASP A 115 -3.11 -0.63 -25.05
C ASP A 115 -1.94 0.17 -25.65
N PRO A 116 -2.23 1.34 -26.21
CA PRO A 116 -1.18 2.34 -26.46
C PRO A 116 -0.43 2.69 -25.17
N PRO A 117 0.87 3.03 -25.25
CA PRO A 117 1.66 3.38 -24.08
C PRO A 117 1.03 4.51 -23.25
N TYR A 118 1.29 4.46 -21.93
CA TYR A 118 0.73 5.40 -20.97
C TYR A 118 1.66 6.58 -20.70
N ASP A 119 1.07 7.73 -20.34
CA ASP A 119 1.80 8.94 -19.93
C ASP A 119 2.31 8.82 -18.50
N ARG A 120 1.51 8.19 -17.65
CA ARG A 120 1.75 8.12 -16.22
C ARG A 120 1.52 6.72 -15.66
N LEU A 121 2.29 6.39 -14.63
CA LEU A 121 2.01 5.30 -13.74
C LEU A 121 2.04 5.83 -12.31
N VAL A 122 0.96 5.66 -11.58
CA VAL A 122 0.82 6.10 -10.18
C VAL A 122 0.65 4.87 -9.29
N SER A 123 1.28 4.85 -8.12
CA SER A 123 1.07 3.76 -7.15
C SER A 123 1.12 4.26 -5.72
N ARG A 124 0.04 4.02 -4.98
CA ARG A 124 -0.01 4.23 -3.53
C ARG A 124 0.20 2.91 -2.83
N PHE A 125 1.46 2.63 -2.44
CA PHE A 125 1.91 1.43 -1.70
C PHE A 125 1.88 0.10 -2.46
N GLY A 126 1.25 -0.02 -3.64
CA GLY A 126 1.15 -1.27 -4.39
C GLY A 126 2.49 -1.81 -4.91
N SER A 127 3.45 -0.92 -5.17
CA SER A 127 4.74 -1.28 -5.80
C SER A 127 5.72 -2.04 -4.92
N MET A 128 5.48 -2.13 -3.60
CA MET A 128 6.41 -2.74 -2.63
C MET A 128 6.27 -4.26 -2.47
N PHE A 129 5.30 -4.87 -3.17
CA PHE A 129 4.93 -6.27 -2.96
C PHE A 129 5.40 -7.22 -4.06
N PHE A 130 6.20 -6.76 -5.01
CA PHE A 130 6.75 -7.60 -6.06
C PHE A 130 7.78 -8.60 -5.52
N ALA A 131 7.66 -9.86 -5.94
CA ALA A 131 8.62 -10.92 -5.61
C ALA A 131 9.99 -10.66 -6.27
N ASP A 132 9.98 -10.16 -7.51
CA ASP A 132 11.15 -9.68 -8.26
C ASP A 132 10.90 -8.24 -8.71
N PRO A 133 11.29 -7.24 -7.91
CA PRO A 133 11.06 -5.84 -8.26
C PRO A 133 11.84 -5.39 -9.51
N HIS A 134 13.01 -5.96 -9.80
CA HIS A 134 13.76 -5.59 -11.00
C HIS A 134 13.01 -6.00 -12.28
N ALA A 135 12.53 -7.24 -12.34
CA ALA A 135 11.71 -7.71 -13.46
C ALA A 135 10.38 -6.94 -13.57
N ALA A 136 9.73 -6.68 -12.42
CA ALA A 136 8.47 -5.95 -12.37
C ALA A 136 8.63 -4.51 -12.91
N PHE A 137 9.59 -3.75 -12.40
CA PHE A 137 9.82 -2.38 -12.85
C PHE A 137 10.28 -2.29 -14.31
N ALA A 138 11.03 -3.26 -14.81
CA ALA A 138 11.33 -3.36 -16.24
C ALA A 138 10.05 -3.58 -17.08
N ASN A 139 9.07 -4.33 -16.58
CA ASN A 139 7.75 -4.45 -17.24
C ASN A 139 6.96 -3.15 -17.18
N LEU A 140 6.92 -2.48 -16.02
CA LEU A 140 6.24 -1.20 -15.84
C LEU A 140 6.81 -0.10 -16.74
N HIS A 141 8.14 -0.07 -16.91
CA HIS A 141 8.80 0.87 -17.81
C HIS A 141 8.31 0.68 -19.27
N ARG A 142 8.14 -0.57 -19.73
CA ARG A 142 7.63 -0.85 -21.09
C ARG A 142 6.18 -0.41 -21.31
N MET A 143 5.39 -0.21 -20.26
CA MET A 143 4.01 0.28 -20.35
C MET A 143 3.96 1.80 -20.57
N LEU A 144 5.05 2.51 -20.29
CA LEU A 144 5.13 3.95 -20.41
C LEU A 144 5.65 4.39 -21.79
N LYS A 145 5.24 5.58 -22.21
CA LYS A 145 5.83 6.28 -23.36
C LYS A 145 7.26 6.69 -23.03
N PRO A 146 8.15 6.85 -24.04
CA PRO A 146 9.37 7.61 -23.83
C PRO A 146 9.07 8.99 -23.23
N GLY A 147 9.68 9.31 -22.09
CA GLY A 147 9.39 10.52 -21.32
C GLY A 147 8.13 10.42 -20.46
N GLY A 148 7.47 9.29 -20.40
CA GLY A 148 6.42 9.00 -19.42
C GLY A 148 6.97 8.98 -17.99
N ARG A 149 6.10 9.10 -16.97
CA ARG A 149 6.54 9.25 -15.58
C ARG A 149 5.86 8.23 -14.65
N ILE A 150 6.66 7.70 -13.73
CA ILE A 150 6.18 6.93 -12.59
C ILE A 150 6.17 7.81 -11.33
N ASP A 151 5.07 7.78 -10.58
CA ASP A 151 4.89 8.49 -9.30
C ASP A 151 4.47 7.49 -8.22
N LEU A 152 5.26 7.34 -7.16
CA LEU A 152 5.06 6.34 -6.12
C LEU A 152 4.98 6.99 -4.75
N ALA A 153 4.08 6.47 -3.89
CA ALA A 153 4.16 6.61 -2.45
C ALA A 153 4.62 5.27 -1.84
N ILE A 154 5.72 5.30 -1.11
CA ILE A 154 6.32 4.13 -0.45
C ILE A 154 6.62 4.43 1.00
N TRP A 155 6.50 3.44 1.90
CA TRP A 155 6.84 3.64 3.31
C TRP A 155 8.32 3.94 3.49
N ALA A 156 8.65 4.91 4.33
CA ALA A 156 10.01 5.10 4.84
C ALA A 156 10.39 3.95 5.80
N ALA A 157 11.64 3.94 6.26
CA ALA A 157 12.12 2.87 7.13
C ALA A 157 11.23 2.69 8.38
N PRO A 158 11.09 1.46 8.93
CA PRO A 158 10.29 1.21 10.12
C PRO A 158 10.58 2.17 11.27
N ARG A 159 11.87 2.48 11.54
CA ARG A 159 12.30 3.42 12.57
C ARG A 159 11.73 4.85 12.40
N ASP A 160 11.38 5.23 11.19
CA ASP A 160 10.78 6.51 10.85
C ASP A 160 9.24 6.50 10.93
N ASN A 161 8.66 5.33 11.24
CA ASN A 161 7.22 5.08 11.31
C ASN A 161 6.81 4.62 12.72
N PRO A 162 6.67 5.57 13.68
CA PRO A 162 6.31 5.25 15.07
C PRO A 162 5.09 4.36 15.18
N TRP A 163 4.06 4.56 14.35
CA TRP A 163 2.86 3.75 14.35
C TRP A 163 3.16 2.25 14.24
N MET A 164 4.05 1.86 13.31
CA MET A 164 4.42 0.44 13.13
C MET A 164 5.31 -0.04 14.27
N MET A 165 6.27 0.79 14.69
CA MET A 165 7.22 0.41 15.75
C MET A 165 6.53 0.18 17.08
N GLU A 166 5.54 1.00 17.44
CA GLU A 166 4.81 0.87 18.69
C GLU A 166 3.87 -0.35 18.66
N LEU A 167 3.17 -0.60 17.55
CA LEU A 167 2.38 -1.82 17.37
C LEU A 167 3.25 -3.09 17.47
N MET A 168 4.39 -3.09 16.77
CA MET A 168 5.33 -4.21 16.84
C MET A 168 5.96 -4.36 18.23
N GLY A 169 6.14 -3.26 18.96
CA GLY A 169 6.58 -3.26 20.36
C GLY A 169 5.62 -4.02 21.26
N VAL A 170 4.32 -3.73 21.13
CA VAL A 170 3.27 -4.48 21.86
C VAL A 170 3.31 -5.95 21.46
N ALA A 171 3.31 -6.29 20.18
CA ALA A 171 3.32 -7.69 19.77
C ALA A 171 4.56 -8.45 20.29
N ARG A 172 5.75 -7.84 20.27
CA ARG A 172 7.00 -8.42 20.76
C ARG A 172 7.07 -8.58 22.29
N SER A 173 6.26 -7.87 23.04
CA SER A 173 6.16 -8.11 24.51
C SER A 173 5.44 -9.41 24.84
N HIS A 174 4.70 -9.98 23.90
CA HIS A 174 3.93 -11.21 24.08
C HIS A 174 4.51 -12.42 23.33
N ILE A 175 5.14 -12.18 22.18
CA ILE A 175 5.66 -13.26 21.32
C ILE A 175 7.00 -12.87 20.71
N ASP A 176 7.82 -13.87 20.39
CA ASP A 176 9.06 -13.66 19.63
C ASP A 176 8.73 -13.48 18.15
N ILE A 177 8.97 -12.29 17.62
CA ILE A 177 8.77 -11.97 16.21
C ILE A 177 10.12 -11.67 15.59
N PRO A 178 10.65 -12.55 14.73
CA PRO A 178 11.91 -12.31 14.06
C PRO A 178 11.81 -11.06 13.15
N SER A 179 12.92 -10.35 13.02
CA SER A 179 12.99 -9.26 12.05
C SER A 179 12.98 -9.84 10.63
N PRO A 180 12.09 -9.39 9.75
CA PRO A 180 12.09 -9.85 8.37
C PRO A 180 13.35 -9.38 7.64
N ASP A 181 13.73 -10.08 6.58
CA ASP A 181 14.71 -9.58 5.63
C ASP A 181 14.23 -8.23 5.06
N PRO A 182 15.07 -7.17 5.08
CA PRO A 182 14.67 -5.83 4.63
C PRO A 182 14.12 -5.76 3.20
N ARG A 183 14.44 -6.73 2.35
CA ARG A 183 13.99 -6.78 0.94
C ARG A 183 12.84 -7.75 0.70
N THR A 184 12.31 -8.38 1.75
CA THR A 184 11.11 -9.21 1.63
C THR A 184 9.93 -8.36 1.14
N PRO A 185 9.17 -8.85 0.11
CA PRO A 185 7.98 -8.16 -0.35
C PRO A 185 7.04 -7.78 0.81
N GLY A 186 6.69 -6.52 0.89
CA GLY A 186 5.89 -6.02 2.02
C GLY A 186 6.01 -4.50 2.19
N PRO A 187 5.35 -3.93 3.21
CA PRO A 187 5.28 -2.48 3.40
C PRO A 187 6.63 -1.77 3.46
N PHE A 188 7.67 -2.44 3.91
CA PHE A 188 9.00 -1.85 4.08
C PHE A 188 10.07 -2.38 3.11
N ALA A 189 9.68 -3.12 2.06
CA ALA A 189 10.61 -3.65 1.06
C ALA A 189 11.45 -2.55 0.37
N PHE A 190 10.91 -1.34 0.29
CA PHE A 190 11.54 -0.16 -0.33
C PHE A 190 12.04 0.87 0.70
N ALA A 191 12.26 0.45 1.95
CA ALA A 191 12.79 1.32 3.00
C ALA A 191 14.21 1.83 2.71
N ASP A 192 15.00 1.07 1.95
CA ASP A 192 16.33 1.42 1.47
C ASP A 192 16.21 2.15 0.12
N LEU A 193 16.45 3.47 0.13
CA LEU A 193 16.33 4.30 -1.08
C LEU A 193 17.43 4.01 -2.11
N ASP A 194 18.59 3.48 -1.71
CA ASP A 194 19.63 3.11 -2.67
C ASP A 194 19.21 1.85 -3.44
N TYR A 195 18.53 0.92 -2.77
CA TYR A 195 17.91 -0.21 -3.44
C TYR A 195 16.80 0.22 -4.42
N VAL A 196 15.97 1.18 -4.05
CA VAL A 196 14.94 1.73 -4.95
C VAL A 196 15.56 2.41 -6.18
N ARG A 197 16.64 3.17 -5.98
CA ARG A 197 17.39 3.79 -7.10
C ARG A 197 17.98 2.74 -8.04
N ASP A 198 18.52 1.67 -7.49
CA ASP A 198 19.05 0.55 -8.27
C ASP A 198 17.97 -0.13 -9.13
N ILE A 199 16.81 -0.44 -8.54
CA ILE A 199 15.66 -1.01 -9.26
C ILE A 199 15.24 -0.11 -10.43
N LEU A 200 15.06 1.18 -10.18
CA LEU A 200 14.63 2.14 -11.20
C LEU A 200 15.67 2.29 -12.31
N ALA A 201 16.94 2.42 -11.97
CA ALA A 201 18.03 2.53 -12.96
C ALA A 201 18.14 1.28 -13.82
N HIS A 202 18.01 0.09 -13.20
CA HIS A 202 18.02 -1.20 -13.91
C HIS A 202 16.87 -1.33 -14.92
N ALA A 203 15.70 -0.80 -14.55
CA ALA A 203 14.52 -0.78 -15.41
C ALA A 203 14.58 0.26 -16.55
N GLY A 204 15.54 1.17 -16.51
CA GLY A 204 15.73 2.22 -17.54
C GLY A 204 15.16 3.59 -17.16
N PHE A 205 14.63 3.77 -15.94
CA PHE A 205 14.19 5.09 -15.47
C PHE A 205 15.35 6.03 -15.19
N ALA A 206 15.15 7.31 -15.43
CA ALA A 206 16.05 8.37 -14.98
C ALA A 206 16.16 8.40 -13.44
N ALA A 207 17.18 9.09 -12.93
CA ALA A 207 17.38 9.26 -11.49
C ALA A 207 16.11 9.87 -10.84
N PRO A 208 15.55 9.23 -9.80
CA PRO A 208 14.30 9.69 -9.19
C PRO A 208 14.48 10.96 -8.36
N ALA A 209 13.48 11.84 -8.44
CA ALA A 209 13.24 12.88 -7.45
C ALA A 209 12.48 12.26 -6.28
N ILE A 210 13.05 12.33 -5.07
CA ILE A 210 12.48 11.73 -3.85
C ILE A 210 12.31 12.80 -2.79
N GLU A 211 11.10 12.89 -2.22
CA GLU A 211 10.76 13.86 -1.18
C GLU A 211 10.09 13.15 0.00
N PRO A 212 10.44 13.52 1.25
CA PRO A 212 9.76 13.01 2.42
C PRO A 212 8.38 13.66 2.58
N LEU A 213 7.37 12.84 2.88
CA LEU A 213 6.10 13.30 3.43
C LEU A 213 6.00 12.76 4.85
N GLN A 214 5.90 13.66 5.82
CA GLN A 214 5.68 13.34 7.22
C GLN A 214 4.28 13.80 7.62
N GLY A 215 3.58 12.96 8.35
CA GLY A 215 2.22 13.25 8.77
C GLY A 215 1.76 12.35 9.89
N GLU A 216 0.48 12.29 10.06
CA GLU A 216 -0.21 11.38 10.98
C GLU A 216 -1.28 10.61 10.21
N GLN A 217 -1.63 9.45 10.72
CA GLN A 217 -2.71 8.63 10.20
C GLN A 217 -3.60 8.16 11.34
N ALA A 218 -4.90 8.06 11.07
CA ALA A 218 -5.87 7.60 12.02
C ALA A 218 -5.91 6.06 12.03
N ILE A 219 -5.28 5.41 13.00
CA ILE A 219 -5.29 3.94 13.11
C ILE A 219 -6.73 3.46 13.35
N GLY A 220 -7.19 2.52 12.53
CA GLY A 220 -8.57 2.06 12.56
C GLY A 220 -9.55 2.92 11.75
N GLY A 221 -9.05 3.97 11.08
CA GLY A 221 -9.81 4.94 10.31
C GLY A 221 -10.13 6.24 11.07
N PRO A 222 -10.53 7.29 10.35
CA PRO A 222 -10.88 8.58 10.94
C PRO A 222 -11.96 8.45 12.01
N GLY A 223 -11.74 9.07 13.18
CA GLY A 223 -12.68 9.06 14.30
C GLY A 223 -12.78 7.75 15.07
N ALA A 224 -11.97 6.73 14.75
CA ALA A 224 -12.00 5.44 15.44
C ALA A 224 -11.67 5.60 16.93
N LEU A 225 -12.47 4.97 17.79
CA LEU A 225 -12.18 4.88 19.21
C LEU A 225 -11.00 3.93 19.47
N PRO A 226 -10.30 4.04 20.61
CA PRO A 226 -9.18 3.15 20.93
C PRO A 226 -9.52 1.66 20.85
N GLU A 227 -10.72 1.28 21.29
CA GLU A 227 -11.24 -0.10 21.23
C GLU A 227 -11.38 -0.57 19.77
N ASP A 228 -11.97 0.26 18.92
CA ASP A 228 -12.16 -0.05 17.50
C ASP A 228 -10.82 -0.16 16.76
N ALA A 229 -9.85 0.69 17.12
CA ALA A 229 -8.50 0.64 16.57
C ALA A 229 -7.74 -0.62 17.00
N ALA A 230 -7.90 -1.06 18.27
CA ALA A 230 -7.30 -2.30 18.76
C ALA A 230 -7.89 -3.52 18.04
N ASP A 231 -9.19 -3.59 17.92
CA ASP A 231 -9.88 -4.67 17.21
C ASP A 231 -9.52 -4.69 15.73
N PHE A 232 -9.43 -3.53 15.08
CA PHE A 232 -8.97 -3.39 13.71
C PHE A 232 -7.52 -3.88 13.53
N ALA A 233 -6.60 -3.48 14.40
CA ALA A 233 -5.19 -3.87 14.31
C ALA A 233 -5.04 -5.40 14.44
N LEU A 234 -5.78 -6.03 15.35
CA LEU A 234 -5.77 -7.48 15.54
C LEU A 234 -6.47 -8.24 14.39
N ALA A 235 -7.54 -7.68 13.82
CA ALA A 235 -8.28 -8.35 12.74
C ALA A 235 -7.58 -8.26 11.39
N SER A 236 -6.88 -7.14 11.11
CA SER A 236 -6.47 -6.79 9.74
C SER A 236 -4.97 -6.59 9.53
N MET A 237 -4.20 -6.29 10.58
CA MET A 237 -2.76 -6.07 10.46
C MET A 237 -1.95 -7.36 10.73
N ALA A 238 -0.71 -7.39 10.25
CA ALA A 238 0.16 -8.57 10.35
C ALA A 238 0.38 -9.08 11.78
N ILE A 239 0.37 -8.19 12.78
CA ILE A 239 0.54 -8.55 14.20
C ILE A 239 -0.60 -9.44 14.72
N GLY A 240 -1.83 -9.23 14.26
CA GLY A 240 -3.00 -9.93 14.76
C GLY A 240 -2.95 -11.43 14.48
N ARG A 241 -2.48 -11.83 13.30
CA ARG A 241 -2.31 -13.25 12.96
C ARG A 241 -1.28 -13.92 13.87
N ALA A 242 -0.12 -13.32 14.05
CA ALA A 242 0.94 -13.87 14.88
C ALA A 242 0.50 -14.03 16.34
N LEU A 243 -0.23 -13.06 16.89
CA LEU A 243 -0.78 -13.10 18.24
C LEU A 243 -1.90 -14.14 18.39
N ALA A 244 -2.76 -14.29 17.38
CA ALA A 244 -3.82 -15.31 17.38
C ALA A 244 -3.25 -16.74 17.35
N GLU A 245 -2.18 -16.99 16.62
CA GLU A 245 -1.47 -18.27 16.57
C GLU A 245 -0.83 -18.64 17.93
N ALA A 246 -0.48 -17.64 18.74
CA ALA A 246 0.06 -17.85 20.10
C ALA A 246 -0.97 -18.22 21.15
N GLY A 247 -2.26 -18.06 20.85
CA GLY A 247 -3.38 -18.50 21.68
C GLY A 247 -4.25 -17.37 22.22
N PRO A 248 -5.46 -17.72 22.71
CA PRO A 248 -6.48 -16.73 23.07
C PRO A 248 -6.10 -15.85 24.27
N GLU A 249 -5.34 -16.36 25.22
CA GLU A 249 -4.89 -15.58 26.38
C GLU A 249 -3.86 -14.52 25.98
N VAL A 250 -2.92 -14.88 25.07
CA VAL A 250 -1.94 -13.96 24.52
C VAL A 250 -2.63 -12.87 23.69
N LEU A 251 -3.59 -13.26 22.86
CA LEU A 251 -4.36 -12.33 22.06
C LEU A 251 -5.15 -11.33 22.92
N ALA A 252 -5.78 -11.79 24.01
CA ALA A 252 -6.52 -10.93 24.92
C ALA A 252 -5.60 -9.94 25.65
N SER A 253 -4.46 -10.41 26.17
CA SER A 253 -3.49 -9.54 26.84
C SER A 253 -2.87 -8.51 25.89
N ALA A 254 -2.56 -8.91 24.66
CA ALA A 254 -2.07 -7.99 23.64
C ALA A 254 -3.12 -6.95 23.22
N ARG A 255 -4.40 -7.33 23.22
CA ARG A 255 -5.51 -6.39 22.98
C ARG A 255 -5.57 -5.30 24.05
N ASP A 256 -5.42 -5.68 25.33
CA ASP A 256 -5.43 -4.71 26.44
C ASP A 256 -4.24 -3.73 26.32
N ASP A 257 -3.06 -4.23 25.96
CA ASP A 257 -1.87 -3.38 25.74
C ASP A 257 -2.02 -2.47 24.51
N LEU A 258 -2.63 -2.96 23.40
CA LEU A 258 -2.98 -2.13 22.25
C LEU A 258 -4.00 -1.05 22.62
N LEU A 259 -5.01 -1.39 23.43
CA LEU A 259 -5.98 -0.42 23.92
C LEU A 259 -5.31 0.67 24.74
N ALA A 260 -4.40 0.29 25.65
CA ALA A 260 -3.61 1.25 26.43
C ALA A 260 -2.70 2.14 25.54
N LEU A 261 -2.07 1.55 24.52
CA LEU A 261 -1.31 2.29 23.51
C LEU A 261 -2.18 3.30 22.78
N PHE A 262 -3.29 2.87 22.21
CA PHE A 262 -4.16 3.72 21.40
C PHE A 262 -4.88 4.81 22.20
N THR A 263 -5.20 4.55 23.47
CA THR A 263 -5.71 5.57 24.38
C THR A 263 -4.74 6.74 24.54
N ARG A 264 -3.42 6.50 24.52
CA ARG A 264 -2.42 7.58 24.59
C ARG A 264 -2.35 8.44 23.31
N HIS A 265 -2.74 7.87 22.19
CA HIS A 265 -2.72 8.54 20.86
C HIS A 265 -4.10 9.05 20.43
N TYR A 266 -5.13 8.80 21.25
CA TYR A 266 -6.49 9.23 20.91
C TYR A 266 -6.66 10.73 21.04
N ARG A 267 -7.32 11.30 20.04
CA ARG A 267 -7.76 12.70 20.01
C ARG A 267 -9.25 12.74 19.68
N ASP A 268 -10.02 13.43 20.51
CA ASP A 268 -11.47 13.53 20.34
C ASP A 268 -11.82 14.11 18.95
N GLY A 269 -12.72 13.44 18.24
CA GLY A 269 -13.14 13.78 16.89
C GLY A 269 -12.15 13.40 15.76
N GLU A 270 -10.88 13.17 16.05
CA GLU A 270 -9.88 12.78 15.03
C GLU A 270 -9.65 11.26 15.00
N GLY A 271 -9.70 10.61 16.15
CA GLY A 271 -9.40 9.17 16.33
C GLY A 271 -8.01 8.91 16.92
N VAL A 272 -7.48 7.72 16.70
CA VAL A 272 -6.15 7.31 17.17
C VAL A 272 -5.07 7.78 16.20
N MET A 273 -4.48 8.94 16.48
CA MET A 273 -3.56 9.63 15.58
C MET A 273 -2.10 9.23 15.84
N MET A 274 -1.47 8.56 14.90
CA MET A 274 -0.08 8.13 15.01
C MET A 274 0.77 8.63 13.84
N ARG A 275 1.99 9.07 14.16
CA ARG A 275 2.92 9.64 13.16
C ARG A 275 3.40 8.61 12.16
N ASN A 276 3.51 9.05 10.91
CA ASN A 276 4.05 8.30 9.81
C ASN A 276 5.07 9.10 8.99
N LYS A 277 5.81 8.38 8.16
CA LYS A 277 6.67 8.95 7.13
C LYS A 277 6.66 8.06 5.90
N VAL A 278 6.45 8.67 4.76
CA VAL A 278 6.55 8.04 3.45
C VAL A 278 7.53 8.81 2.56
N TRP A 279 7.99 8.18 1.50
CA TRP A 279 8.65 8.84 0.40
C TRP A 279 7.69 8.99 -0.78
N LEU A 280 7.59 10.20 -1.30
CA LEU A 280 6.99 10.48 -2.59
C LEU A 280 8.12 10.51 -3.61
N LEU A 281 8.01 9.65 -4.61
CA LEU A 281 9.05 9.43 -5.60
C LEU A 281 8.50 9.66 -7.00
N SER A 282 9.27 10.32 -7.87
CA SER A 282 8.94 10.46 -9.29
C SER A 282 10.17 10.16 -10.13
N ALA A 283 10.01 9.38 -11.22
CA ALA A 283 11.06 9.10 -12.17
C ALA A 283 10.51 9.09 -13.61
N THR A 284 11.33 9.45 -14.59
CA THR A 284 10.96 9.50 -16.01
C THR A 284 11.46 8.24 -16.74
N ALA A 285 10.62 7.68 -17.62
CA ALA A 285 10.93 6.54 -18.49
C ALA A 285 11.69 6.95 -19.76
#